data_b52b524c5f503a9e0b3e009ac5188dd5
#
_entry.id   b52b524c5f503a9e0b3e009ac5188dd5
#
_cell.length_a   1.000
_cell.length_b   1.000
_cell.length_c   1.000
_cell.angle_alpha   90.00
_cell.angle_beta   90.00
_cell.angle_gamma   90.00
#
_symmetry.space_group_name_H-M   'P 1'
#
loop_
_entity.id
_entity.type
_entity.pdbx_description
1 polymer ?
#
loop_
_entity_poly.entity_id
_entity_poly.type
_entity_poly.pdbx_seq_one_letter_code
_entity_poly.pdbx_strand_id
1 'polypeptide(L)'
;MFYTLSLAGLIAIIGFAGNKNVSRNVDDVVVRISDQNGDFFTDQLEIIDLLNAEGTDYVLGLSIDHLDLKQLESRVEAHPFVEDAQVYKDVKGQLVVNVTQSKPVARIFRRGKEDQYIDEHGNLLPTITKHTSRVLILQLEHEFSWKDNITETDYGTNLLHLLNHINDDKFWKAQIAGIVVK
;
A
#
# COMPACT_ATOMS: atom_id res chain seq x y z
N MET A 1 -17.82 47.35 35.72
CA MET A 1 -16.34 47.26 35.78
C MET A 1 -15.83 45.81 35.90
N PHE A 2 -16.43 44.94 36.74
CA PHE A 2 -16.00 43.53 36.89
C PHE A 2 -16.24 42.69 35.64
N TYR A 3 -17.35 42.87 34.90
CA TYR A 3 -17.65 42.09 33.70
C TYR A 3 -16.71 42.37 32.52
N THR A 4 -16.19 43.60 32.41
CA THR A 4 -15.22 43.96 31.36
C THR A 4 -13.86 43.31 31.58
N LEU A 5 -13.44 43.19 32.83
CA LEU A 5 -12.19 42.48 33.22
C LEU A 5 -12.29 40.96 32.99
N SER A 6 -13.47 40.37 33.31
CA SER A 6 -13.73 38.94 33.05
C SER A 6 -13.74 38.61 31.55
N LEU A 7 -14.36 39.47 30.73
CA LEU A 7 -14.41 39.27 29.29
C LEU A 7 -13.00 39.41 28.65
N ALA A 8 -12.22 40.37 29.09
CA ALA A 8 -10.84 40.54 28.61
C ALA A 8 -9.95 39.34 28.98
N GLY A 9 -10.11 38.79 30.20
CA GLY A 9 -9.45 37.58 30.65
C GLY A 9 -9.81 36.35 29.82
N LEU A 10 -11.11 36.20 29.45
CA LEU A 10 -11.57 35.09 28.62
C LEU A 10 -10.99 35.19 27.20
N ILE A 11 -10.98 36.37 26.59
CA ILE A 11 -10.38 36.60 25.27
C ILE A 11 -8.89 36.32 25.28
N ALA A 12 -8.17 36.72 26.35
CA ALA A 12 -6.74 36.43 26.49
C ALA A 12 -6.47 34.92 26.58
N ILE A 13 -7.29 34.17 27.33
CA ILE A 13 -7.17 32.70 27.45
C ILE A 13 -7.44 32.03 26.13
N ILE A 14 -8.48 32.46 25.37
CA ILE A 14 -8.79 31.91 24.04
C ILE A 14 -7.68 32.25 23.06
N GLY A 15 -7.13 33.46 23.08
CA GLY A 15 -5.99 33.85 22.24
C GLY A 15 -4.72 33.08 22.55
N PHE A 16 -4.48 32.76 23.81
CA PHE A 16 -3.31 31.98 24.21
C PHE A 16 -3.46 30.48 23.92
N ALA A 17 -4.69 29.96 23.96
CA ALA A 17 -5.00 28.56 23.57
C ALA A 17 -4.91 28.35 22.06
N GLY A 18 -5.27 29.36 21.28
CA GLY A 18 -5.20 29.28 19.79
C GLY A 18 -3.78 29.36 19.21
N ASN A 19 -2.80 29.84 19.97
CA ASN A 19 -1.46 30.07 19.48
C ASN A 19 -0.48 28.90 19.69
N LYS A 20 -0.97 27.73 20.09
CA LYS A 20 -0.18 26.48 20.20
C LYS A 20 -0.27 25.59 18.98
N ASN A 21 -0.50 26.14 17.81
CA ASN A 21 -0.10 25.45 16.56
C ASN A 21 1.43 25.58 16.44
N VAL A 22 2.15 24.87 17.30
CA VAL A 22 3.57 24.63 17.10
C VAL A 22 3.65 23.80 15.85
N SER A 23 4.07 24.43 14.74
CA SER A 23 4.54 23.74 13.55
C SER A 23 5.55 22.70 14.03
N ARG A 24 5.10 21.44 14.11
CA ARG A 24 5.97 20.36 14.56
C ARG A 24 6.62 19.77 13.32
N ASN A 25 7.93 19.70 13.38
CA ASN A 25 8.68 18.97 12.38
C ASN A 25 8.38 17.47 12.54
N VAL A 26 8.60 16.71 11.47
CA VAL A 26 8.56 15.25 11.51
C VAL A 26 9.75 14.77 12.33
N ASP A 27 9.51 14.33 13.55
CA ASP A 27 10.56 13.81 14.43
C ASP A 27 10.83 12.32 14.17
N ASP A 28 9.81 11.61 13.66
CA ASP A 28 9.88 10.16 13.44
C ASP A 28 8.87 9.72 12.35
N VAL A 29 9.19 8.63 11.63
CA VAL A 29 8.33 8.01 10.64
C VAL A 29 8.03 6.57 11.06
N VAL A 30 6.76 6.28 11.28
CA VAL A 30 6.28 4.96 11.68
C VAL A 30 5.61 4.27 10.50
N VAL A 31 6.27 3.28 9.92
CA VAL A 31 5.70 2.46 8.83
C VAL A 31 5.04 1.21 9.41
N ARG A 32 3.79 0.99 9.04
CA ARG A 32 3.00 -0.19 9.38
C ARG A 32 2.57 -0.87 8.11
N ILE A 33 3.07 -2.07 7.87
CA ILE A 33 2.74 -2.88 6.72
C ILE A 33 1.77 -3.95 7.19
N SER A 34 0.57 -3.98 6.60
CA SER A 34 -0.41 -5.03 6.89
C SER A 34 0.02 -6.32 6.21
N ASP A 35 0.27 -7.34 7.03
CA ASP A 35 0.49 -8.70 6.58
C ASP A 35 -0.86 -9.39 6.38
N GLN A 36 -1.15 -9.83 5.16
CA GLN A 36 -2.37 -10.57 4.87
C GLN A 36 -2.16 -12.10 4.85
N ASN A 37 -0.93 -12.62 4.76
CA ASN A 37 -0.67 -14.07 4.71
C ASN A 37 0.75 -14.49 5.15
N GLY A 38 1.52 -13.63 5.80
CA GLY A 38 2.95 -13.87 6.08
C GLY A 38 3.86 -13.63 4.88
N ASP A 39 3.33 -13.06 3.82
CA ASP A 39 4.07 -12.71 2.61
C ASP A 39 4.48 -11.23 2.66
N PHE A 40 5.78 -10.95 2.72
CA PHE A 40 6.32 -9.60 2.75
C PHE A 40 7.02 -9.29 1.42
N PHE A 41 6.34 -8.57 0.53
CA PHE A 41 6.89 -8.15 -0.76
C PHE A 41 7.65 -6.83 -0.70
N THR A 42 7.41 -6.06 0.36
CA THR A 42 8.14 -4.81 0.66
C THR A 42 8.50 -4.77 2.13
N ASP A 43 9.47 -3.97 2.50
CA ASP A 43 9.90 -3.76 3.87
C ASP A 43 9.83 -2.28 4.28
N GLN A 44 10.00 -2.01 5.58
CA GLN A 44 9.90 -0.65 6.11
C GLN A 44 10.94 0.30 5.51
N LEU A 45 12.15 -0.19 5.23
CA LEU A 45 13.22 0.64 4.66
C LEU A 45 12.87 1.04 3.24
N GLU A 46 12.34 0.12 2.44
CA GLU A 46 11.91 0.38 1.07
C GLU A 46 10.78 1.43 1.03
N ILE A 47 9.81 1.35 1.95
CA ILE A 47 8.75 2.37 2.06
C ILE A 47 9.34 3.74 2.47
N ILE A 48 10.28 3.77 3.40
CA ILE A 48 10.95 5.03 3.81
C ILE A 48 11.74 5.63 2.63
N ASP A 49 12.40 4.80 1.83
CA ASP A 49 13.12 5.25 0.64
C ASP A 49 12.17 5.85 -0.41
N LEU A 50 10.98 5.27 -0.58
CA LEU A 50 9.94 5.82 -1.46
C LEU A 50 9.39 7.18 -0.98
N LEU A 51 9.27 7.37 0.32
CA LEU A 51 8.87 8.66 0.89
C LEU A 51 9.92 9.74 0.62
N ASN A 52 11.20 9.39 0.67
CA ASN A 52 12.33 10.26 0.44
C ASN A 52 12.68 10.31 -1.05
N ALA A 53 11.80 10.91 -1.89
CA ALA A 53 12.03 10.96 -3.33
C ALA A 53 13.40 11.52 -3.70
N GLU A 54 14.15 10.75 -4.48
CA GLU A 54 15.32 11.15 -5.24
C GLU A 54 16.41 11.96 -4.48
N GLY A 55 16.60 11.65 -3.19
CA GLY A 55 17.80 12.12 -2.47
C GLY A 55 17.82 13.59 -2.01
N THR A 56 16.77 14.37 -2.25
CA THR A 56 16.75 15.79 -1.89
C THR A 56 15.75 16.17 -0.81
N ASP A 57 14.67 15.39 -0.64
CA ASP A 57 13.60 15.72 0.30
C ASP A 57 13.48 14.65 1.38
N TYR A 58 14.37 14.71 2.36
CA TYR A 58 14.18 13.91 3.58
C TYR A 58 12.93 14.40 4.30
N VAL A 59 11.95 13.51 4.45
CA VAL A 59 10.70 13.80 5.18
C VAL A 59 10.98 14.13 6.65
N LEU A 60 12.01 13.51 7.24
CA LEU A 60 12.47 13.80 8.61
C LEU A 60 12.99 15.24 8.71
N GLY A 61 12.52 15.97 9.72
CA GLY A 61 12.90 17.34 10.00
C GLY A 61 12.09 18.40 9.24
N LEU A 62 11.28 18.03 8.24
CA LEU A 62 10.39 18.97 7.57
C LEU A 62 9.18 19.28 8.45
N SER A 63 8.65 20.50 8.27
CA SER A 63 7.38 20.86 8.91
C SER A 63 6.24 20.06 8.30
N ILE A 64 5.51 19.32 9.13
CA ILE A 64 4.38 18.49 8.71
C ILE A 64 3.30 19.30 8.00
N ASP A 65 3.11 20.56 8.39
CA ASP A 65 2.08 21.43 7.80
C ASP A 65 2.40 21.82 6.34
N HIS A 66 3.65 21.61 5.89
CA HIS A 66 4.10 21.85 4.52
C HIS A 66 4.24 20.59 3.68
N LEU A 67 3.99 19.39 4.26
CA LEU A 67 4.05 18.14 3.52
C LEU A 67 2.74 17.91 2.76
N ASP A 68 2.86 17.60 1.48
CA ASP A 68 1.74 17.07 0.70
C ASP A 68 1.58 15.57 0.97
N LEU A 69 0.70 15.25 1.92
CA LEU A 69 0.46 13.85 2.34
C LEU A 69 -0.03 12.99 1.18
N LYS A 70 -0.86 13.55 0.27
CA LYS A 70 -1.33 12.82 -0.92
C LYS A 70 -0.20 12.49 -1.88
N GLN A 71 0.75 13.39 -2.04
CA GLN A 71 1.94 13.13 -2.85
C GLN A 71 2.77 12.00 -2.23
N LEU A 72 2.90 11.96 -0.90
CA LEU A 72 3.60 10.87 -0.20
C LEU A 72 2.86 9.54 -0.35
N GLU A 73 1.54 9.53 -0.24
CA GLU A 73 0.71 8.33 -0.51
C GLU A 73 0.96 7.82 -1.93
N SER A 74 0.83 8.69 -2.95
CA SER A 74 1.05 8.31 -4.35
C SER A 74 2.47 7.79 -4.64
N ARG A 75 3.50 8.27 -3.92
CA ARG A 75 4.86 7.74 -4.04
C ARG A 75 4.96 6.30 -3.53
N VAL A 76 4.30 6.01 -2.41
CA VAL A 76 4.27 4.66 -1.83
C VAL A 76 3.42 3.72 -2.69
N GLU A 77 2.27 4.18 -3.21
CA GLU A 77 1.38 3.44 -4.11
C GLU A 77 2.02 3.15 -5.48
N ALA A 78 3.08 3.87 -5.85
CA ALA A 78 3.85 3.55 -7.06
C ALA A 78 4.62 2.23 -6.96
N HIS A 79 4.77 1.66 -5.76
CA HIS A 79 5.39 0.35 -5.58
C HIS A 79 4.44 -0.76 -6.05
N PRO A 80 4.88 -1.71 -6.92
CA PRO A 80 4.01 -2.70 -7.56
C PRO A 80 3.20 -3.58 -6.61
N PHE A 81 3.69 -3.78 -5.38
CA PHE A 81 3.04 -4.62 -4.38
C PHE A 81 2.33 -3.81 -3.29
N VAL A 82 2.12 -2.53 -3.49
CA VAL A 82 1.30 -1.70 -2.62
C VAL A 82 -0.06 -1.50 -3.27
N GLU A 83 -1.11 -1.94 -2.58
CA GLU A 83 -2.50 -1.78 -3.00
C GLU A 83 -3.06 -0.43 -2.56
N ASP A 84 -2.74 -0.02 -1.33
CA ASP A 84 -3.20 1.24 -0.73
C ASP A 84 -2.16 1.74 0.27
N ALA A 85 -1.99 3.05 0.34
CA ALA A 85 -1.13 3.70 1.30
C ALA A 85 -1.85 4.89 1.94
N GLN A 86 -1.83 4.96 3.26
CA GLN A 86 -2.40 6.08 4.01
C GLN A 86 -1.32 6.75 4.83
N VAL A 87 -1.09 8.02 4.57
CA VAL A 87 -0.11 8.85 5.27
C VAL A 87 -0.82 9.88 6.12
N TYR A 88 -0.57 9.87 7.40
CA TYR A 88 -1.19 10.83 8.32
C TYR A 88 -0.27 11.20 9.48
N LYS A 89 -0.55 12.34 10.10
CA LYS A 89 0.09 12.80 11.31
C LYS A 89 -0.64 12.25 12.53
N ASP A 90 0.08 11.67 13.46
CA ASP A 90 -0.49 11.28 14.74
C ASP A 90 -0.51 12.46 15.74
N VAL A 91 -1.15 12.25 16.90
CA VAL A 91 -1.23 13.27 17.97
C VAL A 91 0.12 13.58 18.64
N LYS A 92 1.12 12.71 18.46
CA LYS A 92 2.47 12.90 18.98
C LYS A 92 3.36 13.70 18.03
N GLY A 93 2.90 13.93 16.78
CA GLY A 93 3.66 14.61 15.75
C GLY A 93 4.52 13.67 14.89
N GLN A 94 4.30 12.36 14.98
CA GLN A 94 4.93 11.38 14.10
C GLN A 94 4.19 11.30 12.78
N LEU A 95 4.92 11.05 11.68
CA LEU A 95 4.33 10.69 10.40
C LEU A 95 4.07 9.19 10.40
N VAL A 96 2.83 8.79 10.27
CA VAL A 96 2.44 7.37 10.23
C VAL A 96 2.07 7.01 8.80
N VAL A 97 2.65 5.92 8.30
CA VAL A 97 2.39 5.37 6.96
C VAL A 97 1.84 3.96 7.14
N ASN A 98 0.55 3.80 6.86
CA ASN A 98 -0.08 2.49 6.80
C ASN A 98 -0.06 2.01 5.36
N VAL A 99 0.49 0.84 5.14
CA VAL A 99 0.62 0.22 3.81
C VAL A 99 -0.17 -1.07 3.78
N THR A 100 -1.08 -1.19 2.82
CA THR A 100 -1.77 -2.43 2.50
C THR A 100 -1.07 -3.05 1.29
N GLN A 101 -0.58 -4.27 1.44
CA GLN A 101 0.06 -4.97 0.33
C GLN A 101 -0.96 -5.69 -0.54
N SER A 102 -0.70 -5.72 -1.84
CA SER A 102 -1.41 -6.57 -2.80
C SER A 102 -1.28 -8.03 -2.39
N LYS A 103 -2.34 -8.81 -2.58
CA LYS A 103 -2.40 -10.23 -2.21
C LYS A 103 -2.39 -11.10 -3.47
N PRO A 104 -1.25 -11.69 -3.84
CA PRO A 104 -1.19 -12.63 -4.95
C PRO A 104 -2.09 -13.85 -4.72
N VAL A 105 -2.83 -14.24 -5.74
CA VAL A 105 -3.69 -15.44 -5.76
C VAL A 105 -3.20 -16.51 -6.75
N ALA A 106 -2.45 -16.10 -7.78
CA ALA A 106 -1.84 -17.01 -8.73
C ALA A 106 -0.50 -16.47 -9.26
N ARG A 107 0.35 -17.36 -9.75
CA ARG A 107 1.57 -17.05 -10.49
C ARG A 107 1.47 -17.59 -11.90
N ILE A 108 1.56 -16.73 -12.90
CA ILE A 108 1.59 -17.10 -14.30
C ILE A 108 2.99 -17.58 -14.64
N PHE A 109 3.09 -18.84 -15.01
CA PHE A 109 4.30 -19.40 -15.58
C PHE A 109 4.28 -19.22 -17.10
N ARG A 110 5.28 -18.52 -17.63
CA ARG A 110 5.42 -18.23 -19.07
C ARG A 110 6.70 -18.82 -19.61
N ARG A 111 6.58 -19.65 -20.66
CA ARG A 111 7.75 -20.22 -21.31
C ARG A 111 8.54 -19.14 -22.07
N GLY A 112 9.77 -18.86 -21.61
CA GLY A 112 10.65 -17.87 -22.24
C GLY A 112 10.36 -16.40 -21.94
N LYS A 113 9.49 -16.12 -20.98
CA LYS A 113 9.21 -14.78 -20.47
C LYS A 113 9.32 -14.80 -18.95
N GLU A 114 9.42 -13.62 -18.35
CA GLU A 114 9.36 -13.48 -16.88
C GLU A 114 7.97 -13.86 -16.37
N ASP A 115 7.95 -14.56 -15.25
CA ASP A 115 6.72 -14.89 -14.56
C ASP A 115 6.09 -13.62 -14.00
N GLN A 116 4.79 -13.64 -13.78
CA GLN A 116 4.04 -12.57 -13.12
C GLN A 116 3.09 -13.16 -12.09
N TYR A 117 2.75 -12.37 -11.07
CA TYR A 117 1.66 -12.71 -10.18
C TYR A 117 0.35 -12.08 -10.68
N ILE A 118 -0.76 -12.68 -10.28
CA ILE A 118 -2.10 -12.10 -10.34
C ILE A 118 -2.54 -11.90 -8.90
N ASP A 119 -2.98 -10.70 -8.53
CA ASP A 119 -3.56 -10.43 -7.23
C ASP A 119 -5.08 -10.74 -7.18
N GLU A 120 -5.69 -10.57 -6.01
CA GLU A 120 -7.12 -10.84 -5.81
C GLU A 120 -8.05 -9.89 -6.59
N HIS A 121 -7.52 -8.78 -7.11
CA HIS A 121 -8.22 -7.80 -7.96
C HIS A 121 -7.93 -8.00 -9.46
N GLY A 122 -7.07 -8.97 -9.81
CA GLY A 122 -6.71 -9.28 -11.18
C GLY A 122 -5.54 -8.47 -11.74
N ASN A 123 -4.88 -7.64 -10.92
CA ASN A 123 -3.70 -6.89 -11.36
C ASN A 123 -2.51 -7.82 -11.60
N LEU A 124 -1.73 -7.50 -12.64
CA LEU A 124 -0.51 -8.21 -12.98
C LEU A 124 0.68 -7.58 -12.24
N LEU A 125 1.26 -8.34 -11.33
CA LEU A 125 2.40 -7.90 -10.53
C LEU A 125 3.69 -8.58 -11.01
N PRO A 126 4.84 -7.90 -10.96
CA PRO A 126 6.12 -8.53 -11.31
C PRO A 126 6.52 -9.59 -10.29
N THR A 127 7.48 -10.44 -10.63
CA THR A 127 8.16 -11.28 -9.64
C THR A 127 9.34 -10.51 -9.05
N ILE A 128 9.57 -10.69 -7.75
CA ILE A 128 10.73 -10.11 -7.07
C ILE A 128 11.64 -11.23 -6.53
N THR A 129 12.93 -10.95 -6.44
CA THR A 129 13.93 -11.94 -5.97
C THR A 129 13.91 -12.13 -4.46
N LYS A 130 13.44 -11.13 -3.71
CA LYS A 130 13.43 -11.14 -2.23
C LYS A 130 12.43 -12.15 -1.66
N HIS A 131 11.28 -12.34 -2.34
CA HIS A 131 10.18 -13.16 -1.82
C HIS A 131 9.46 -13.90 -2.95
N THR A 132 8.99 -15.11 -2.63
CA THR A 132 8.15 -15.92 -3.53
C THR A 132 6.93 -16.42 -2.76
N SER A 133 5.76 -15.95 -3.14
CA SER A 133 4.50 -16.40 -2.55
C SER A 133 4.12 -17.81 -3.01
N ARG A 134 3.54 -18.58 -2.09
CA ARG A 134 3.00 -19.93 -2.37
C ARG A 134 1.56 -19.82 -2.84
N VAL A 135 1.39 -19.58 -4.13
CA VAL A 135 0.09 -19.43 -4.78
C VAL A 135 -0.08 -20.45 -5.89
N LEU A 136 -1.29 -20.53 -6.46
CA LEU A 136 -1.59 -21.38 -7.60
C LEU A 136 -0.66 -21.08 -8.78
N ILE A 137 -0.18 -22.13 -9.45
CA ILE A 137 0.57 -21.97 -10.71
C ILE A 137 -0.41 -21.98 -11.86
N LEU A 138 -0.41 -20.90 -12.63
CA LEU A 138 -1.22 -20.77 -13.83
C LEU A 138 -0.32 -20.94 -15.06
N GLN A 139 -0.48 -22.04 -15.78
CA GLN A 139 0.23 -22.27 -17.04
C GLN A 139 -0.68 -21.91 -18.21
N LEU A 140 -0.25 -20.96 -19.02
CA LEU A 140 -0.97 -20.53 -20.24
C LEU A 140 -0.41 -21.26 -21.45
N GLU A 141 -1.24 -21.98 -22.20
CA GLU A 141 -0.86 -22.60 -23.49
C GLU A 141 -0.86 -21.58 -24.63
N HIS A 142 -1.66 -20.51 -24.50
CA HIS A 142 -1.72 -19.41 -25.44
C HIS A 142 -1.32 -18.09 -24.79
N GLU A 143 -0.83 -17.14 -25.60
CA GLU A 143 -0.56 -15.78 -25.12
C GLU A 143 -1.87 -15.02 -24.97
N PHE A 144 -2.14 -14.54 -23.77
CA PHE A 144 -3.22 -13.59 -23.51
C PHE A 144 -2.66 -12.17 -23.57
N SER A 145 -3.45 -11.27 -24.14
CA SER A 145 -3.07 -9.88 -24.38
C SER A 145 -3.47 -8.97 -23.21
N TRP A 146 -3.35 -9.47 -21.97
CA TRP A 146 -3.56 -8.64 -20.79
C TRP A 146 -2.37 -7.69 -20.60
N LYS A 147 -2.66 -6.42 -20.33
CA LYS A 147 -1.63 -5.40 -20.09
C LYS A 147 -1.32 -5.29 -18.60
N ASP A 148 -2.25 -4.70 -17.85
CA ASP A 148 -2.07 -4.38 -16.44
C ASP A 148 -3.01 -5.18 -15.55
N ASN A 149 -4.20 -5.57 -16.06
CA ASN A 149 -5.20 -6.31 -15.32
C ASN A 149 -5.88 -7.36 -16.20
N ILE A 150 -6.11 -8.57 -15.67
CA ILE A 150 -6.74 -9.65 -16.42
C ILE A 150 -8.23 -9.42 -16.65
N THR A 151 -8.88 -8.58 -15.81
CA THR A 151 -10.32 -8.28 -15.91
C THR A 151 -10.67 -7.36 -17.09
N GLU A 152 -9.68 -6.91 -17.87
CA GLU A 152 -9.90 -6.21 -19.15
C GLU A 152 -10.71 -7.06 -20.16
N THR A 153 -10.80 -8.36 -19.91
CA THR A 153 -11.56 -9.30 -20.73
C THR A 153 -12.55 -10.10 -19.89
N ASP A 154 -13.70 -10.48 -20.48
CA ASP A 154 -14.69 -11.36 -19.83
C ASP A 154 -14.07 -12.69 -19.41
N TYR A 155 -13.14 -13.21 -20.23
CA TYR A 155 -12.42 -14.43 -19.93
C TYR A 155 -11.55 -14.28 -18.70
N GLY A 156 -10.78 -13.20 -18.60
CA GLY A 156 -9.94 -12.91 -17.44
C GLY A 156 -10.76 -12.68 -16.17
N THR A 157 -11.92 -12.02 -16.29
CA THR A 157 -12.86 -11.85 -15.17
C THR A 157 -13.34 -13.21 -14.64
N ASN A 158 -13.76 -14.11 -15.52
CA ASN A 158 -14.17 -15.47 -15.13
C ASN A 158 -13.03 -16.28 -14.53
N LEU A 159 -11.82 -16.14 -15.08
CA LEU A 159 -10.63 -16.77 -14.53
C LEU A 159 -10.32 -16.24 -13.10
N LEU A 160 -10.39 -14.93 -12.90
CA LEU A 160 -10.19 -14.33 -11.58
C LEU A 160 -11.19 -14.85 -10.55
N HIS A 161 -12.47 -14.97 -10.91
CA HIS A 161 -13.48 -15.56 -10.04
C HIS A 161 -13.14 -17.00 -9.65
N LEU A 162 -12.65 -17.80 -10.60
CA LEU A 162 -12.21 -19.17 -10.34
C LEU A 162 -11.00 -19.19 -9.38
N LEU A 163 -9.99 -18.35 -9.64
CA LEU A 163 -8.78 -18.26 -8.80
C LEU A 163 -9.12 -17.86 -7.37
N ASN A 164 -9.94 -16.83 -7.20
CA ASN A 164 -10.38 -16.38 -5.88
C ASN A 164 -11.20 -17.47 -5.18
N HIS A 165 -12.14 -18.11 -5.87
CA HIS A 165 -12.92 -19.21 -5.29
C HIS A 165 -12.02 -20.34 -4.78
N ILE A 166 -11.01 -20.77 -5.54
CA ILE A 166 -10.08 -21.82 -5.11
C ILE A 166 -9.25 -21.35 -3.92
N ASN A 167 -8.82 -20.10 -3.92
CA ASN A 167 -7.96 -19.55 -2.88
C ASN A 167 -8.70 -19.33 -1.55
N ASP A 168 -9.99 -19.01 -1.60
CA ASP A 168 -10.82 -18.76 -0.41
C ASP A 168 -11.32 -20.06 0.24
N ASP A 169 -11.49 -21.12 -0.56
CA ASP A 169 -11.93 -22.43 -0.05
C ASP A 169 -10.74 -23.27 0.40
N LYS A 170 -10.69 -23.57 1.69
CA LYS A 170 -9.60 -24.35 2.32
C LYS A 170 -9.40 -25.74 1.71
N PHE A 171 -10.47 -26.39 1.24
CA PHE A 171 -10.38 -27.69 0.62
C PHE A 171 -9.75 -27.60 -0.76
N TRP A 172 -10.24 -26.73 -1.63
CA TRP A 172 -9.72 -26.55 -2.97
C TRP A 172 -8.29 -26.03 -2.96
N LYS A 173 -7.98 -25.06 -2.09
CA LYS A 173 -6.62 -24.54 -1.90
C LYS A 173 -5.61 -25.62 -1.53
N ALA A 174 -6.03 -26.64 -0.78
CA ALA A 174 -5.16 -27.76 -0.40
C ALA A 174 -5.01 -28.82 -1.49
N GLN A 175 -5.95 -28.91 -2.45
CA GLN A 175 -5.96 -29.95 -3.49
C GLN A 175 -5.42 -29.47 -4.82
N ILE A 176 -5.58 -28.19 -5.16
CA ILE A 176 -5.22 -27.64 -6.47
C ILE A 176 -3.93 -26.83 -6.34
N ALA A 177 -2.85 -27.33 -6.92
CA ALA A 177 -1.56 -26.65 -6.94
C ALA A 177 -1.36 -25.82 -8.21
N GLY A 178 -2.11 -26.09 -9.27
CA GLY A 178 -1.98 -25.34 -10.52
C GLY A 178 -3.09 -25.65 -11.52
N ILE A 179 -3.22 -24.77 -12.50
CA ILE A 179 -4.24 -24.82 -13.55
C ILE A 179 -3.55 -24.63 -14.89
N VAL A 180 -3.96 -25.42 -15.89
CA VAL A 180 -3.55 -25.23 -17.29
C VAL A 180 -4.70 -24.59 -18.05
N VAL A 181 -4.44 -23.46 -18.63
CA VAL A 181 -5.38 -22.69 -19.46
C VAL A 181 -5.04 -22.94 -20.92
N LYS A 182 -6.02 -23.52 -21.65
CA LYS A 182 -5.90 -23.87 -23.07
C LYS A 182 -6.59 -22.85 -23.95
#